data_e9d3b413a1911562ed90215b3f15d9e2
#
_entry.id   e9d3b413a1911562ed90215b3f15d9e2
#
_cell.length_a   1.000
_cell.length_b   1.000
_cell.length_c   1.000
_cell.angle_alpha   90.00
_cell.angle_beta   90.00
_cell.angle_gamma   90.00
#
_symmetry.space_group_name_H-M   'P 1'
#
loop_
_entity.id
_entity.type
_entity.pdbx_description
1 polymer ?
#
loop_
_entity_poly.entity_id
_entity_poly.type
_entity_poly.pdbx_seq_one_letter_code
_entity_poly.pdbx_strand_id
1 'polypeptide(L)'
;MKALLIALLTLGSIGAVAQELSKVQPKGMILGKDSQSDKYGEVAFNHETHSLKKYSIDGQSVLSCVECHHTDQPAASLKAPLKTSERAVVLTTEALAAADAKGVKKCRACHLQAGDDSAPMPSIQYPDKPAPTKLNNEVAYHLNCNICHDKAIAARPALKGKIPGSNDCVPCHKAIN
;
A
#
# COMPACT_ATOMS: atom_id res chain seq x y z
N MET A 1 9.55 -52.50 39.61
CA MET A 1 9.33 -51.07 39.52
C MET A 1 9.50 -50.63 38.08
N LYS A 2 8.41 -50.31 37.39
CA LYS A 2 8.39 -49.85 35.97
C LYS A 2 8.20 -48.35 36.00
N ALA A 3 9.21 -47.61 35.59
CA ALA A 3 9.16 -46.17 35.46
C ALA A 3 8.43 -45.81 34.12
N LEU A 4 7.32 -45.07 34.25
CA LEU A 4 6.55 -44.55 33.14
C LEU A 4 7.10 -43.18 32.76
N LEU A 5 7.77 -43.08 31.59
CA LEU A 5 8.20 -41.82 31.04
C LEU A 5 7.00 -41.16 30.34
N ILE A 6 6.51 -40.07 30.91
CA ILE A 6 5.50 -39.23 30.27
C ILE A 6 6.28 -38.18 29.48
N ALA A 7 6.24 -38.32 28.14
CA ALA A 7 6.71 -37.29 27.21
C ALA A 7 5.65 -36.18 27.09
N LEU A 8 5.95 -35.01 27.63
CA LEU A 8 5.17 -33.79 27.40
C LEU A 8 5.47 -33.28 25.98
N LEU A 9 4.52 -33.49 25.07
CA LEU A 9 4.51 -32.76 23.80
C LEU A 9 4.02 -31.33 24.05
N THR A 10 4.92 -30.37 24.05
CA THR A 10 4.55 -28.95 23.98
C THR A 10 4.15 -28.63 22.53
N LEU A 11 2.85 -28.57 22.29
CA LEU A 11 2.33 -27.96 21.05
C LEU A 11 2.68 -26.45 21.10
N GLY A 12 3.71 -26.06 20.38
CA GLY A 12 3.98 -24.68 20.06
C GLY A 12 2.85 -24.15 19.18
N SER A 13 1.92 -23.39 19.76
CA SER A 13 0.94 -22.62 19.02
C SER A 13 1.70 -21.56 18.18
N ILE A 14 1.82 -21.80 16.89
CA ILE A 14 2.22 -20.77 15.92
C ILE A 14 1.06 -19.76 15.93
N GLY A 15 1.20 -18.70 16.71
CA GLY A 15 0.27 -17.60 16.72
C GLY A 15 0.29 -16.94 15.34
N ALA A 16 -0.71 -17.21 14.53
CA ALA A 16 -1.00 -16.38 13.36
C ALA A 16 -1.23 -14.96 13.87
N VAL A 17 -0.30 -14.05 13.61
CA VAL A 17 -0.46 -12.62 13.91
C VAL A 17 -1.61 -12.16 13.01
N ALA A 18 -2.81 -12.13 13.57
CA ALA A 18 -3.97 -11.55 12.90
C ALA A 18 -3.64 -10.09 12.63
N GLN A 19 -3.46 -9.75 11.38
CA GLN A 19 -3.20 -8.37 10.96
C GLN A 19 -4.45 -7.54 11.29
N GLU A 20 -4.32 -6.66 12.28
CA GLU A 20 -5.40 -5.78 12.68
C GLU A 20 -5.85 -4.92 11.50
N LEU A 21 -7.11 -5.11 11.12
CA LEU A 21 -7.79 -4.25 10.17
C LEU A 21 -8.19 -2.96 10.89
N SER A 22 -7.79 -1.82 10.37
CA SER A 22 -8.13 -0.52 10.97
C SER A 22 -9.38 0.06 10.34
N LYS A 23 -10.31 0.50 11.19
CA LYS A 23 -11.45 1.35 10.81
C LYS A 23 -11.17 2.83 11.10
N VAL A 24 -10.07 3.13 11.77
CA VAL A 24 -9.69 4.49 12.14
C VAL A 24 -8.68 5.02 11.12
N GLN A 25 -9.00 6.17 10.54
CA GLN A 25 -8.12 6.86 9.61
C GLN A 25 -6.90 7.45 10.35
N PRO A 26 -5.65 7.05 10.04
CA PRO A 26 -4.49 7.65 10.66
C PRO A 26 -4.26 9.07 10.13
N LYS A 27 -3.76 9.97 10.99
CA LYS A 27 -3.38 11.32 10.55
C LYS A 27 -2.14 11.32 9.68
N GLY A 28 -1.15 10.54 10.05
CA GLY A 28 0.10 10.39 9.32
C GLY A 28 0.79 9.08 9.66
N MET A 29 1.74 8.69 8.83
CA MET A 29 2.53 7.48 9.03
C MET A 29 3.91 7.62 8.42
N ILE A 30 4.83 6.82 8.91
CA ILE A 30 6.15 6.65 8.31
C ILE A 30 6.15 5.36 7.51
N LEU A 31 6.39 5.48 6.22
CA LEU A 31 6.50 4.35 5.30
C LEU A 31 7.97 3.95 5.17
N GLY A 32 8.25 2.67 5.06
CA GLY A 32 9.61 2.15 4.87
C GLY A 32 10.47 2.04 6.13
N LYS A 33 9.94 2.33 7.34
CA LYS A 33 10.71 2.30 8.59
C LYS A 33 11.41 0.96 8.87
N ASP A 34 10.84 -0.12 8.38
CA ASP A 34 11.31 -1.50 8.56
C ASP A 34 11.73 -2.13 7.21
N SER A 35 12.11 -1.31 6.25
CA SER A 35 12.64 -1.78 4.97
C SER A 35 13.96 -2.52 5.17
N GLN A 36 14.12 -3.64 4.48
CA GLN A 36 15.32 -4.49 4.61
C GLN A 36 16.42 -4.11 3.61
N SER A 37 16.07 -3.33 2.61
CA SER A 37 16.99 -2.96 1.52
C SER A 37 16.70 -1.53 1.09
N ASP A 38 17.17 -0.58 1.89
CA ASP A 38 16.95 0.84 1.63
C ASP A 38 18.09 1.46 0.81
N LYS A 39 17.78 1.89 -0.40
CA LYS A 39 18.61 2.84 -1.13
C LYS A 39 18.37 4.28 -0.67
N TYR A 40 17.17 4.54 -0.19
CA TYR A 40 16.71 5.83 0.33
C TYR A 40 15.98 5.60 1.65
N GLY A 41 15.94 6.61 2.51
CA GLY A 41 15.32 6.51 3.83
C GLY A 41 13.79 6.51 3.80
N GLU A 42 13.23 6.60 4.98
CA GLU A 42 11.79 6.57 5.23
C GLU A 42 11.03 7.70 4.53
N VAL A 43 9.75 7.47 4.26
CA VAL A 43 8.81 8.46 3.71
C VAL A 43 7.82 8.88 4.78
N ALA A 44 7.79 10.16 5.12
CA ALA A 44 6.77 10.74 5.99
C ALA A 44 5.51 11.04 5.17
N PHE A 45 4.47 10.23 5.31
CA PHE A 45 3.22 10.39 4.60
C PHE A 45 2.14 11.01 5.50
N ASN A 46 1.59 12.14 5.09
CA ASN A 46 0.49 12.79 5.79
C ASN A 46 -0.85 12.38 5.17
N HIS A 47 -1.46 11.35 5.74
CA HIS A 47 -2.72 10.80 5.27
C HIS A 47 -3.89 11.80 5.40
N GLU A 48 -3.93 12.56 6.49
CA GLU A 48 -4.99 13.53 6.75
C GLU A 48 -5.03 14.62 5.67
N THR A 49 -3.87 15.19 5.28
CA THR A 49 -3.87 16.21 4.24
C THR A 49 -4.27 15.67 2.87
N HIS A 50 -3.90 14.41 2.54
CA HIS A 50 -4.30 13.78 1.28
C HIS A 50 -5.80 13.51 1.21
N SER A 51 -6.44 13.23 2.33
CA SER A 51 -7.88 12.91 2.39
C SER A 51 -8.78 14.10 2.66
N LEU A 52 -8.24 15.24 3.13
CA LEU A 52 -9.06 16.41 3.49
C LEU A 52 -8.81 17.63 2.60
N LYS A 53 -7.65 17.74 1.95
CA LYS A 53 -7.34 18.87 1.07
C LYS A 53 -7.71 18.53 -0.37
N LYS A 54 -7.93 19.57 -1.18
CA LYS A 54 -8.22 19.45 -2.61
C LYS A 54 -6.98 19.05 -3.40
N TYR A 55 -6.63 17.77 -3.33
CA TYR A 55 -5.45 17.18 -3.94
C TYR A 55 -5.75 16.34 -5.19
N SER A 56 -7.00 16.41 -5.71
CA SER A 56 -7.30 15.84 -7.02
C SER A 56 -6.36 16.38 -8.11
N ILE A 57 -6.24 15.67 -9.22
CA ILE A 57 -5.34 16.04 -10.33
C ILE A 57 -5.58 17.48 -10.77
N ASP A 58 -6.83 17.91 -10.85
CA ASP A 58 -7.24 19.28 -11.20
C ASP A 58 -7.20 20.26 -10.01
N GLY A 59 -7.03 19.77 -8.78
CA GLY A 59 -7.00 20.57 -7.56
C GLY A 59 -8.36 21.09 -7.10
N GLN A 60 -9.46 20.56 -7.60
CA GLN A 60 -10.80 21.06 -7.29
C GLN A 60 -11.54 20.26 -6.21
N SER A 61 -11.18 18.98 -6.03
CA SER A 61 -11.84 18.09 -5.09
C SER A 61 -10.84 17.41 -4.14
N VAL A 62 -11.36 16.89 -3.02
CA VAL A 62 -10.63 15.99 -2.15
C VAL A 62 -10.48 14.62 -2.81
N LEU A 63 -9.46 13.87 -2.44
CA LEU A 63 -9.28 12.49 -2.90
C LEU A 63 -10.26 11.58 -2.17
N SER A 64 -10.92 10.71 -2.93
CA SER A 64 -11.70 9.63 -2.33
C SER A 64 -10.80 8.50 -1.85
N CYS A 65 -11.28 7.69 -0.90
CA CYS A 65 -10.50 6.56 -0.36
C CYS A 65 -10.03 5.60 -1.45
N VAL A 66 -10.85 5.39 -2.48
CA VAL A 66 -10.57 4.46 -3.59
C VAL A 66 -9.49 4.93 -4.56
N GLU A 67 -9.06 6.18 -4.48
CA GLU A 67 -7.92 6.65 -5.29
C GLU A 67 -6.60 6.02 -4.83
N CYS A 68 -6.52 5.64 -3.54
CA CYS A 68 -5.33 5.03 -2.95
C CYS A 68 -5.56 3.59 -2.46
N HIS A 69 -6.76 3.30 -1.96
CA HIS A 69 -7.12 2.00 -1.43
C HIS A 69 -7.95 1.20 -2.42
N HIS A 70 -7.78 -0.11 -2.42
CA HIS A 70 -8.58 -1.04 -3.20
C HIS A 70 -8.96 -2.27 -2.36
N THR A 71 -9.97 -3.00 -2.80
CA THR A 71 -10.31 -4.32 -2.27
C THR A 71 -9.48 -5.40 -2.96
N ASP A 72 -9.38 -6.57 -2.34
CA ASP A 72 -8.75 -7.74 -2.95
C ASP A 72 -9.48 -8.10 -4.26
N GLN A 73 -8.71 -8.33 -5.32
CA GLN A 73 -9.23 -8.71 -6.63
C GLN A 73 -8.57 -10.00 -7.09
N PRO A 74 -9.29 -10.91 -7.75
CA PRO A 74 -8.67 -12.05 -8.41
C PRO A 74 -7.64 -11.61 -9.45
N ALA A 75 -6.46 -12.23 -9.45
CA ALA A 75 -5.38 -11.88 -10.37
C ALA A 75 -5.83 -11.88 -11.84
N ALA A 76 -6.70 -12.81 -12.23
CA ALA A 76 -7.24 -12.90 -13.59
C ALA A 76 -8.11 -11.70 -14.01
N SER A 77 -8.65 -10.94 -13.06
CA SER A 77 -9.45 -9.73 -13.36
C SER A 77 -8.61 -8.45 -13.51
N LEU A 78 -7.31 -8.52 -13.20
CA LEU A 78 -6.43 -7.37 -13.22
C LEU A 78 -5.85 -7.15 -14.63
N LYS A 79 -6.02 -5.92 -15.14
CA LYS A 79 -5.47 -5.49 -16.42
C LYS A 79 -4.62 -4.22 -16.22
N ALA A 80 -3.46 -4.18 -16.86
CA ALA A 80 -2.62 -2.98 -16.85
C ALA A 80 -3.10 -1.94 -17.89
N PRO A 81 -2.88 -0.63 -17.66
CA PRO A 81 -2.46 0.01 -16.42
C PRO A 81 -3.59 0.04 -15.40
N LEU A 82 -3.27 -0.33 -14.16
CA LEU A 82 -4.25 -0.35 -13.09
C LEU A 82 -4.32 1.00 -12.37
N LYS A 83 -5.53 1.54 -12.26
CA LYS A 83 -5.84 2.56 -11.28
C LYS A 83 -6.50 1.91 -10.07
N THR A 84 -6.21 2.41 -8.88
CA THR A 84 -6.73 1.84 -7.65
C THR A 84 -8.26 1.94 -7.60
N SER A 85 -8.82 3.08 -8.01
CA SER A 85 -10.27 3.31 -8.11
C SER A 85 -10.99 2.34 -9.04
N GLU A 86 -10.35 1.84 -10.08
CA GLU A 86 -10.95 0.87 -11.02
C GLU A 86 -11.08 -0.54 -10.40
N ARG A 87 -10.38 -0.81 -9.28
CA ARG A 87 -10.37 -2.11 -8.59
C ARG A 87 -11.18 -2.11 -7.31
N ALA A 88 -11.58 -0.93 -6.83
CA ALA A 88 -12.20 -0.80 -5.54
C ALA A 88 -13.69 -1.11 -5.61
N VAL A 89 -14.17 -1.97 -4.71
CA VAL A 89 -15.54 -1.92 -4.25
C VAL A 89 -15.64 -0.71 -3.33
N VAL A 90 -16.77 -0.02 -3.33
CA VAL A 90 -16.97 1.27 -2.63
C VAL A 90 -16.34 1.26 -1.24
N LEU A 91 -15.34 2.13 -1.06
CA LEU A 91 -14.69 2.39 0.21
C LEU A 91 -14.91 3.86 0.56
N THR A 92 -15.80 4.13 1.51
CA THR A 92 -16.08 5.47 2.03
C THR A 92 -16.01 5.46 3.55
N THR A 93 -15.96 6.64 4.16
CA THR A 93 -16.01 6.78 5.62
C THR A 93 -17.28 6.18 6.20
N GLU A 94 -18.41 6.34 5.51
CA GLU A 94 -19.71 5.79 5.90
C GLU A 94 -19.72 4.27 5.81
N ALA A 95 -19.15 3.71 4.73
CA ALA A 95 -19.01 2.26 4.56
C ALA A 95 -18.11 1.66 5.66
N LEU A 96 -17.04 2.34 6.05
CA LEU A 96 -16.18 1.90 7.17
C LEU A 96 -16.84 2.01 8.53
N ALA A 97 -17.77 2.95 8.72
CA ALA A 97 -18.51 3.14 9.97
C ALA A 97 -19.57 2.06 10.21
N ALA A 98 -19.98 1.31 9.19
CA ALA A 98 -20.94 0.23 9.34
C ALA A 98 -20.44 -0.85 10.33
N ALA A 99 -21.34 -1.41 11.13
CA ALA A 99 -20.98 -2.36 12.19
C ALA A 99 -20.27 -3.61 11.66
N ASP A 100 -20.69 -4.09 10.50
CA ASP A 100 -20.17 -5.27 9.81
C ASP A 100 -19.01 -4.94 8.84
N ALA A 101 -18.62 -3.67 8.70
CA ALA A 101 -17.56 -3.27 7.81
C ALA A 101 -16.22 -3.93 8.18
N LYS A 102 -15.56 -4.48 7.18
CA LYS A 102 -14.17 -4.92 7.30
C LYS A 102 -13.27 -3.70 7.34
N GLY A 103 -12.29 -3.71 8.23
CA GLY A 103 -11.27 -2.65 8.28
C GLY A 103 -10.37 -2.66 7.03
N VAL A 104 -9.62 -1.58 6.85
CA VAL A 104 -8.66 -1.42 5.76
C VAL A 104 -7.40 -2.20 6.06
N LYS A 105 -6.97 -3.07 5.15
CA LYS A 105 -5.68 -3.73 5.21
C LYS A 105 -4.56 -2.74 4.92
N LYS A 106 -3.43 -2.88 5.59
CA LYS A 106 -2.20 -2.19 5.21
C LYS A 106 -1.72 -2.72 3.85
N CYS A 107 -1.16 -1.85 3.00
CA CYS A 107 -0.64 -2.27 1.68
C CYS A 107 0.33 -3.45 1.79
N ARG A 108 1.21 -3.44 2.80
CA ARG A 108 2.20 -4.49 3.07
C ARG A 108 1.62 -5.82 3.58
N ALA A 109 0.32 -5.89 3.81
CA ALA A 109 -0.34 -7.16 4.09
C ALA A 109 -0.34 -8.12 2.88
N CYS A 110 -0.28 -7.55 1.67
CA CYS A 110 -0.29 -8.30 0.42
C CYS A 110 0.92 -7.94 -0.48
N HIS A 111 1.35 -6.68 -0.41
CA HIS A 111 2.53 -6.19 -1.14
C HIS A 111 3.76 -6.32 -0.23
N LEU A 112 4.31 -7.51 -0.15
CA LEU A 112 5.46 -7.83 0.69
C LEU A 112 6.74 -7.14 0.19
N GLN A 113 7.80 -7.14 0.96
CA GLN A 113 9.09 -6.63 0.51
C GLN A 113 9.65 -7.50 -0.64
N ALA A 114 10.49 -6.92 -1.46
CA ALA A 114 11.20 -7.67 -2.50
C ALA A 114 12.04 -8.78 -1.85
N GLY A 115 11.89 -10.02 -2.35
CA GLY A 115 12.58 -11.18 -1.79
C GLY A 115 11.85 -11.86 -0.62
N ASP A 116 10.74 -11.32 -0.14
CA ASP A 116 9.88 -11.98 0.84
C ASP A 116 8.88 -12.89 0.11
N ASP A 117 9.07 -14.19 0.24
CA ASP A 117 8.21 -15.23 -0.36
C ASP A 117 7.32 -15.92 0.70
N SER A 118 7.11 -15.32 1.85
CA SER A 118 6.27 -15.85 2.95
C SER A 118 4.79 -16.01 2.58
N ALA A 119 4.32 -15.27 1.55
CA ALA A 119 2.99 -15.39 1.00
C ALA A 119 2.98 -15.08 -0.50
N PRO A 120 1.94 -15.51 -1.25
CA PRO A 120 1.77 -15.15 -2.65
C PRO A 120 1.68 -13.64 -2.83
N MET A 121 2.58 -13.08 -3.65
CA MET A 121 2.61 -11.65 -3.95
C MET A 121 1.70 -11.34 -5.13
N PRO A 122 0.87 -10.29 -5.08
CA PRO A 122 0.10 -9.84 -6.23
C PRO A 122 1.01 -9.55 -7.42
N SER A 123 0.55 -9.83 -8.61
CA SER A 123 1.28 -9.53 -9.84
C SER A 123 0.34 -9.00 -10.91
N ILE A 124 0.90 -8.29 -11.89
CA ILE A 124 0.18 -7.71 -13.01
C ILE A 124 0.89 -8.04 -14.32
N GLN A 125 0.14 -8.45 -15.31
CA GLN A 125 0.65 -8.63 -16.66
C GLN A 125 0.55 -7.32 -17.44
N TYR A 126 1.70 -6.77 -17.82
CA TYR A 126 1.76 -5.66 -18.76
C TYR A 126 1.80 -6.19 -20.19
N PRO A 127 1.14 -5.51 -21.15
CA PRO A 127 1.09 -5.97 -22.55
C PRO A 127 2.48 -6.09 -23.22
N ASP A 128 3.43 -5.26 -22.78
CA ASP A 128 4.79 -5.16 -23.30
C ASP A 128 5.83 -5.99 -22.51
N LYS A 129 5.39 -6.74 -21.51
CA LYS A 129 6.28 -7.57 -20.69
C LYS A 129 6.07 -9.05 -20.95
N PRO A 130 7.15 -9.84 -21.06
CA PRO A 130 7.08 -11.28 -21.30
C PRO A 130 6.54 -12.06 -20.10
N ALA A 131 6.62 -11.51 -18.89
CA ALA A 131 6.18 -12.13 -17.66
C ALA A 131 5.46 -11.13 -16.75
N PRO A 132 4.58 -11.60 -15.86
CA PRO A 132 3.93 -10.75 -14.88
C PRO A 132 4.95 -10.03 -13.99
N THR A 133 4.68 -8.77 -13.70
CA THR A 133 5.46 -7.97 -12.74
C THR A 133 4.90 -8.19 -11.34
N LYS A 134 5.72 -8.67 -10.42
CA LYS A 134 5.35 -8.74 -8.99
C LYS A 134 5.15 -7.35 -8.43
N LEU A 135 4.05 -7.14 -7.75
CA LEU A 135 3.71 -5.88 -7.09
C LEU A 135 4.19 -5.94 -5.64
N ASN A 136 5.50 -5.91 -5.43
CA ASN A 136 6.06 -5.77 -4.09
C ASN A 136 5.71 -4.40 -3.50
N ASN A 137 6.03 -4.15 -2.23
CA ASN A 137 5.69 -2.90 -1.55
C ASN A 137 6.25 -1.66 -2.28
N GLU A 138 7.50 -1.71 -2.75
CA GLU A 138 8.14 -0.62 -3.49
C GLU A 138 7.35 -0.28 -4.76
N VAL A 139 7.11 -1.29 -5.61
CA VAL A 139 6.36 -1.10 -6.87
C VAL A 139 4.94 -0.61 -6.60
N ALA A 140 4.24 -1.18 -5.61
CA ALA A 140 2.88 -0.80 -5.29
C ALA A 140 2.77 0.66 -4.81
N TYR A 141 3.67 1.10 -3.93
CA TYR A 141 3.69 2.49 -3.47
C TYR A 141 4.08 3.45 -4.59
N HIS A 142 5.12 3.16 -5.35
CA HIS A 142 5.55 4.03 -6.45
C HIS A 142 4.45 4.17 -7.51
N LEU A 143 3.80 3.08 -7.93
CA LEU A 143 2.68 3.17 -8.86
C LEU A 143 1.53 4.01 -8.30
N ASN A 144 1.20 3.85 -7.03
CA ASN A 144 0.09 4.57 -6.42
C ASN A 144 0.37 6.07 -6.27
N CYS A 145 1.56 6.44 -5.78
CA CYS A 145 1.91 7.84 -5.54
C CYS A 145 2.30 8.58 -6.83
N ASN A 146 3.21 8.00 -7.62
CA ASN A 146 3.82 8.70 -8.75
C ASN A 146 2.83 8.96 -9.88
N ILE A 147 1.93 8.01 -10.18
CA ILE A 147 0.92 8.20 -11.24
C ILE A 147 0.06 9.44 -10.97
N CYS A 148 -0.37 9.64 -9.72
CA CYS A 148 -1.17 10.79 -9.35
C CYS A 148 -0.35 12.08 -9.38
N HIS A 149 0.84 12.08 -8.78
CA HIS A 149 1.72 13.25 -8.72
C HIS A 149 2.14 13.72 -10.12
N ASP A 150 2.57 12.81 -11.00
CA ASP A 150 2.95 13.16 -12.37
C ASP A 150 1.78 13.75 -13.16
N LYS A 151 0.59 13.17 -13.03
CA LYS A 151 -0.62 13.73 -13.66
C LYS A 151 -0.99 15.09 -13.09
N ALA A 152 -0.88 15.28 -11.78
CA ALA A 152 -1.15 16.58 -11.15
C ALA A 152 -0.13 17.64 -11.59
N ILE A 153 1.15 17.30 -11.72
CA ILE A 153 2.19 18.19 -12.25
C ILE A 153 1.91 18.53 -13.72
N ALA A 154 1.53 17.56 -14.53
CA ALA A 154 1.19 17.78 -15.94
C ALA A 154 -0.04 18.68 -16.11
N ALA A 155 -1.08 18.46 -15.31
CA ALA A 155 -2.30 19.29 -15.33
C ALA A 155 -2.08 20.69 -14.70
N ARG A 156 -1.16 20.82 -13.75
CA ARG A 156 -0.88 22.05 -13.00
C ARG A 156 0.63 22.26 -12.90
N PRO A 157 1.29 22.79 -13.94
CA PRO A 157 2.76 22.94 -13.99
C PRO A 157 3.38 23.74 -12.81
N ALA A 158 2.59 24.60 -12.17
CA ALA A 158 3.00 25.33 -10.97
C ALA A 158 3.30 24.42 -9.75
N LEU A 159 2.95 23.14 -9.81
CA LEU A 159 3.28 22.14 -8.79
C LEU A 159 4.68 21.54 -8.97
N LYS A 160 5.31 21.72 -10.12
CA LYS A 160 6.66 21.22 -10.36
C LYS A 160 7.64 21.76 -9.30
N GLY A 161 8.36 20.87 -8.64
CA GLY A 161 9.27 21.21 -7.53
C GLY A 161 8.57 21.50 -6.18
N LYS A 162 7.23 21.50 -6.12
CA LYS A 162 6.46 21.64 -4.86
C LYS A 162 5.91 20.31 -4.36
N ILE A 163 5.63 19.38 -5.26
CA ILE A 163 5.32 17.99 -4.96
C ILE A 163 6.30 17.12 -5.73
N PRO A 164 6.67 15.93 -5.21
CA PRO A 164 7.59 15.02 -5.89
C PRO A 164 6.91 14.37 -7.10
N GLY A 165 7.62 14.28 -8.21
CA GLY A 165 7.26 13.42 -9.34
C GLY A 165 8.01 12.09 -9.30
N SER A 166 7.78 11.24 -10.31
CA SER A 166 8.37 9.89 -10.40
C SER A 166 9.90 9.87 -10.44
N ASN A 167 10.54 10.97 -10.80
CA ASN A 167 11.99 11.12 -10.85
C ASN A 167 12.59 11.83 -9.62
N ASP A 168 11.76 12.22 -8.66
CA ASP A 168 12.16 13.00 -7.50
C ASP A 168 12.24 12.13 -6.24
N CYS A 169 13.36 11.43 -6.04
CA CYS A 169 13.49 10.49 -4.91
C CYS A 169 13.53 11.21 -3.55
N VAL A 170 14.41 12.19 -3.41
CA VAL A 170 14.72 12.86 -2.13
C VAL A 170 13.54 13.65 -1.52
N PRO A 171 12.66 14.34 -2.28
CA PRO A 171 11.49 15.00 -1.70
C PRO A 171 10.50 14.05 -1.03
N CYS A 172 10.45 12.77 -1.44
CA CYS A 172 9.65 11.74 -0.78
C CYS A 172 10.44 11.06 0.35
N HIS A 173 11.66 10.63 0.04
CA HIS A 173 12.50 9.86 0.93
C HIS A 173 13.47 10.75 1.70
N LYS A 174 13.70 10.42 2.96
CA LYS A 174 14.83 11.01 3.67
C LYS A 174 16.14 10.59 2.99
N ALA A 175 17.08 11.51 2.90
CA ALA A 175 18.44 11.14 2.52
C ALA A 175 19.02 10.18 3.57
N ILE A 176 19.69 9.13 3.11
CA ILE A 176 20.52 8.27 3.96
C ILE A 176 21.93 8.85 3.89
N ASN A 177 22.47 9.28 5.04
CA ASN A 177 23.85 9.76 5.19
C ASN A 177 24.82 8.57 5.23
#